data_94459e5ec9467b52b197e0b47be5859f
#
_entry.id   94459e5ec9467b52b197e0b47be5859f
#
_cell.length_a   1.000
_cell.length_b   1.000
_cell.length_c   1.000
_cell.angle_alpha   90.00
_cell.angle_beta   90.00
_cell.angle_gamma   90.00
#
_symmetry.space_group_name_H-M   'P 1'
#
loop_
_entity.id
_entity.type
_entity.pdbx_description
1 polymer ?
#
loop_
_entity_poly.entity_id
_entity_poly.type
_entity_poly.pdbx_seq_one_letter_code
_entity_poly.pdbx_strand_id
1 'polypeptide(L)'
;CAKVICEKTDKELDTYICEMLEWLRDLNWPGAFLIMERLEKMDSQLLVYAVGYQVKQAILLKDNEWLTYMSYLLKNKKLYDAFSENKKCQKILKRYYESYWGKLDY
;
A
#
# COMPACT_ATOMS: atom_id res chain seq x y z
N CYS A 1 3.74 -8.65 -16.67
CA CYS A 1 3.02 -7.51 -17.25
C CYS A 1 1.91 -7.02 -16.33
N ALA A 2 1.91 -5.72 -16.05
CA ALA A 2 0.94 -5.10 -15.13
C ALA A 2 -0.51 -5.31 -15.58
N LYS A 3 -0.78 -5.23 -16.88
CA LYS A 3 -2.14 -5.40 -17.42
C LYS A 3 -2.69 -6.80 -17.14
N VAL A 4 -1.88 -7.84 -17.32
CA VAL A 4 -2.28 -9.23 -17.06
C VAL A 4 -2.59 -9.41 -15.57
N ILE A 5 -1.75 -8.86 -14.71
CA ILE A 5 -1.94 -8.94 -13.25
C ILE A 5 -3.22 -8.23 -12.83
N CYS A 6 -3.51 -7.06 -13.43
CA CYS A 6 -4.71 -6.30 -13.09
C CYS A 6 -6.02 -6.99 -13.50
N GLU A 7 -5.97 -7.97 -14.40
CA GLU A 7 -7.12 -8.75 -14.82
C GLU A 7 -7.42 -9.94 -13.89
N LYS A 8 -6.52 -10.25 -12.97
CA LYS A 8 -6.71 -11.38 -12.04
C LYS A 8 -7.61 -10.99 -10.87
N THR A 9 -8.25 -12.00 -10.25
CA THR A 9 -9.09 -11.79 -9.07
C THR A 9 -8.24 -11.51 -7.84
N ASP A 10 -8.85 -10.98 -6.79
CA ASP A 10 -8.17 -10.73 -5.52
C ASP A 10 -7.58 -12.01 -4.94
N LYS A 11 -8.32 -13.12 -5.03
CA LYS A 11 -7.85 -14.41 -4.53
C LYS A 11 -6.59 -14.88 -5.26
N GLU A 12 -6.56 -14.69 -6.59
CA GLU A 12 -5.40 -15.05 -7.40
C GLU A 12 -4.19 -14.18 -7.07
N LEU A 13 -4.41 -12.92 -6.71
CA LEU A 13 -3.35 -11.96 -6.41
C LEU A 13 -2.87 -11.99 -4.95
N ASP A 14 -3.57 -12.72 -4.07
CA ASP A 14 -3.27 -12.72 -2.64
C ASP A 14 -1.80 -13.01 -2.33
N THR A 15 -1.20 -13.98 -3.03
CA THR A 15 0.21 -14.33 -2.83
C THR A 15 1.19 -13.33 -3.46
N TYR A 16 0.70 -12.41 -4.30
CA TYR A 16 1.53 -11.45 -5.02
C TYR A 16 1.41 -10.02 -4.49
N ILE A 17 0.61 -9.79 -3.46
CA ILE A 17 0.35 -8.43 -2.96
C ILE A 17 1.64 -7.72 -2.54
N CYS A 18 2.52 -8.42 -1.82
CA CYS A 18 3.78 -7.83 -1.38
C CYS A 18 4.67 -7.44 -2.57
N GLU A 19 4.72 -8.28 -3.61
CA GLU A 19 5.48 -7.96 -4.81
C GLU A 19 4.88 -6.76 -5.55
N MET A 20 3.55 -6.70 -5.63
CA MET A 20 2.87 -5.55 -6.24
C MET A 20 3.19 -4.25 -5.49
N LEU A 21 3.25 -4.30 -4.17
CA LEU A 21 3.63 -3.15 -3.35
C LEU A 21 5.09 -2.76 -3.58
N GLU A 22 5.99 -3.72 -3.75
CA GLU A 22 7.39 -3.43 -4.07
C GLU A 22 7.52 -2.70 -5.40
N TRP A 23 6.64 -2.98 -6.37
CA TRP A 23 6.64 -2.29 -7.65
C TRP A 23 6.28 -0.81 -7.53
N LEU A 24 5.67 -0.41 -6.41
CA LEU A 24 5.36 1.00 -6.14
C LEU A 24 6.58 1.80 -5.65
N ARG A 25 7.74 1.16 -5.45
CA ARG A 25 8.95 1.88 -5.03
C ARG A 25 9.38 2.91 -6.07
N ASP A 26 9.03 2.67 -7.33
CA ASP A 26 9.29 3.61 -8.40
C ASP A 26 8.05 3.71 -9.29
N LEU A 27 7.34 4.84 -9.22
CA LEU A 27 6.14 5.07 -10.03
C LEU A 27 6.45 5.58 -11.44
N ASN A 28 7.72 5.63 -11.83
CA ASN A 28 8.11 6.14 -13.16
C ASN A 28 7.98 5.10 -14.27
N TRP A 29 7.77 3.82 -13.94
CA TRP A 29 7.60 2.81 -14.99
C TRP A 29 6.13 2.77 -15.47
N PRO A 30 5.90 2.41 -16.77
CA PRO A 30 4.57 2.58 -17.38
C PRO A 30 3.42 1.81 -16.72
N GLY A 31 3.68 0.69 -16.06
CA GLY A 31 2.65 -0.12 -15.44
C GLY A 31 2.31 0.25 -14.00
N ALA A 32 3.03 1.19 -13.41
CA ALA A 32 2.92 1.50 -11.98
C ALA A 32 1.51 1.98 -11.59
N PHE A 33 0.92 2.84 -12.39
CA PHE A 33 -0.41 3.38 -12.09
C PHE A 33 -1.49 2.31 -12.20
N LEU A 34 -1.35 1.35 -13.11
CA LEU A 34 -2.27 0.22 -13.23
C LEU A 34 -2.22 -0.64 -11.98
N ILE A 35 -1.03 -0.90 -11.45
CA ILE A 35 -0.84 -1.65 -10.22
C ILE A 35 -1.46 -0.89 -9.03
N MET A 36 -1.24 0.40 -8.93
CA MET A 36 -1.83 1.24 -7.88
C MET A 36 -3.35 1.17 -7.92
N GLU A 37 -3.95 1.35 -9.11
CA GLU A 37 -5.40 1.24 -9.28
C GLU A 37 -5.92 -0.13 -8.86
N ARG A 38 -5.23 -1.20 -9.26
CA ARG A 38 -5.67 -2.55 -8.92
C ARG A 38 -5.62 -2.78 -7.41
N LEU A 39 -4.58 -2.28 -6.74
CA LEU A 39 -4.47 -2.37 -5.28
C LEU A 39 -5.58 -1.59 -4.59
N GLU A 40 -5.95 -0.43 -5.11
CA GLU A 40 -7.03 0.38 -4.54
C GLU A 40 -8.38 -0.33 -4.59
N LYS A 41 -8.59 -1.20 -5.58
CA LYS A 41 -9.83 -1.96 -5.75
C LYS A 41 -9.82 -3.28 -4.97
N MET A 42 -8.70 -3.66 -4.40
CA MET A 42 -8.55 -4.94 -3.70
C MET A 42 -9.27 -4.92 -2.36
N ASP A 43 -9.68 -6.11 -1.90
CA ASP A 43 -10.28 -6.28 -0.58
C ASP A 43 -9.34 -5.78 0.50
N SER A 44 -9.81 -4.83 1.30
CA SER A 44 -9.00 -4.19 2.34
C SER A 44 -8.50 -5.18 3.40
N GLN A 45 -9.26 -6.23 3.69
CA GLN A 45 -8.86 -7.24 4.67
C GLN A 45 -7.67 -8.07 4.18
N LEU A 46 -7.56 -8.27 2.87
CA LEU A 46 -6.39 -8.93 2.29
C LEU A 46 -5.20 -7.96 2.23
N LEU A 47 -5.47 -6.71 1.92
CA LEU A 47 -4.45 -5.70 1.66
C LEU A 47 -3.76 -5.21 2.94
N VAL A 48 -4.49 -5.14 4.06
CA VAL A 48 -4.01 -4.51 5.29
C VAL A 48 -2.72 -5.15 5.82
N TYR A 49 -2.64 -6.47 5.79
CA TYR A 49 -1.46 -7.18 6.31
C TYR A 49 -0.23 -6.95 5.44
N ALA A 50 -0.41 -7.01 4.13
CA ALA A 50 0.69 -6.81 3.19
C ALA A 50 1.20 -5.36 3.24
N VAL A 51 0.28 -4.39 3.26
CA VAL A 51 0.65 -2.98 3.37
C VAL A 51 1.39 -2.72 4.69
N GLY A 52 0.88 -3.25 5.79
CA GLY A 52 1.53 -3.10 7.09
C GLY A 52 2.94 -3.66 7.10
N TYR A 53 3.13 -4.84 6.52
CA TYR A 53 4.45 -5.46 6.41
C TYR A 53 5.41 -4.63 5.56
N GLN A 54 4.98 -4.22 4.38
CA GLN A 54 5.84 -3.48 3.47
C GLN A 54 6.13 -2.07 3.95
N VAL A 55 5.20 -1.44 4.66
CA VAL A 55 5.45 -0.14 5.29
C VAL A 55 6.59 -0.26 6.31
N LYS A 56 6.60 -1.34 7.11
CA LYS A 56 7.71 -1.59 8.04
C LYS A 56 9.03 -1.76 7.30
N GLN A 57 9.03 -2.47 6.18
CA GLN A 57 10.23 -2.66 5.37
C GLN A 57 10.74 -1.32 4.84
N ALA A 58 9.84 -0.48 4.33
CA ALA A 58 10.21 0.84 3.84
C ALA A 58 10.80 1.74 4.94
N ILE A 59 10.25 1.65 6.14
CA ILE A 59 10.77 2.38 7.30
C ILE A 59 12.18 1.92 7.64
N LEU A 60 12.41 0.61 7.68
CA LEU A 60 13.73 0.05 7.97
C LEU A 60 14.76 0.42 6.91
N LEU A 61 14.34 0.49 5.65
CA LEU A 61 15.19 0.88 4.53
C LEU A 61 15.33 2.40 4.40
N LYS A 62 14.57 3.17 5.17
CA LYS A 62 14.50 4.63 5.07
C LYS A 62 14.09 5.10 3.68
N ASP A 63 13.24 4.33 3.02
CA ASP A 63 12.75 4.61 1.67
C ASP A 63 11.49 5.47 1.75
N ASN A 64 11.69 6.78 1.84
CA ASN A 64 10.60 7.74 2.01
C ASN A 64 9.70 7.85 0.79
N GLU A 65 10.25 7.64 -0.42
CA GLU A 65 9.45 7.64 -1.64
C GLU A 65 8.46 6.47 -1.63
N TRP A 66 8.93 5.28 -1.29
CA TRP A 66 8.07 4.10 -1.19
C TRP A 66 6.98 4.30 -0.13
N LEU A 67 7.35 4.84 1.04
CA LEU A 67 6.39 5.17 2.09
C LEU A 67 5.30 6.11 1.58
N THR A 68 5.69 7.15 0.85
CA THR A 68 4.76 8.12 0.29
C THR A 68 3.81 7.46 -0.72
N TYR A 69 4.34 6.63 -1.60
CA TYR A 69 3.52 5.95 -2.61
C TYR A 69 2.53 4.97 -1.98
N MET A 70 2.98 4.21 -0.97
CA MET A 70 2.08 3.30 -0.25
C MET A 70 1.00 4.07 0.53
N SER A 71 1.33 5.26 1.04
CA SER A 71 0.36 6.07 1.78
C SER A 71 -0.81 6.53 0.92
N TYR A 72 -0.63 6.61 -0.40
CA TYR A 72 -1.75 6.93 -1.30
C TYR A 72 -2.87 5.90 -1.21
N LEU A 73 -2.56 4.64 -0.92
CA LEU A 73 -3.56 3.59 -0.75
C LEU A 73 -4.43 3.87 0.48
N LEU A 74 -3.90 4.53 1.50
CA LEU A 74 -4.62 4.85 2.74
C LEU A 74 -5.65 5.97 2.56
N LYS A 75 -5.71 6.60 1.39
CA LYS A 75 -6.80 7.52 1.06
C LYS A 75 -8.11 6.76 0.88
N ASN A 76 -8.06 5.47 0.54
CA ASN A 76 -9.23 4.62 0.51
C ASN A 76 -9.70 4.40 1.96
N LYS A 77 -10.89 4.89 2.28
CA LYS A 77 -11.42 4.83 3.63
C LYS A 77 -11.51 3.41 4.17
N LYS A 78 -11.88 2.44 3.33
CA LYS A 78 -12.00 1.04 3.75
C LYS A 78 -10.63 0.50 4.19
N LEU A 79 -9.58 0.80 3.46
CA LEU A 79 -8.25 0.37 3.83
C LEU A 79 -7.76 1.11 5.08
N TYR A 80 -8.00 2.41 5.15
CA TYR A 80 -7.65 3.21 6.33
C TYR A 80 -8.29 2.64 7.59
N ASP A 81 -9.58 2.33 7.52
CA ASP A 81 -10.32 1.78 8.66
C ASP A 81 -9.77 0.41 9.06
N ALA A 82 -9.52 -0.48 8.09
CA ALA A 82 -8.93 -1.79 8.36
C ALA A 82 -7.53 -1.67 8.96
N PHE A 83 -6.75 -0.72 8.47
CA PHE A 83 -5.40 -0.45 8.98
C PHE A 83 -5.45 0.05 10.42
N SER A 84 -6.40 0.94 10.74
CA SER A 84 -6.55 1.49 12.09
C SER A 84 -7.07 0.47 13.10
N GLU A 85 -7.78 -0.56 12.65
CA GLU A 85 -8.29 -1.62 13.52
C GLU A 85 -7.22 -2.68 13.85
N ASN A 86 -6.15 -2.77 13.08
CA ASN A 86 -5.06 -3.70 13.32
C ASN A 86 -4.06 -3.06 14.30
N LYS A 87 -3.79 -3.72 15.42
CA LYS A 87 -2.93 -3.16 16.48
C LYS A 87 -1.55 -2.72 16.00
N LYS A 88 -0.90 -3.54 15.17
CA LYS A 88 0.42 -3.23 14.64
C LYS A 88 0.37 -2.04 13.67
N CYS A 89 -0.65 -2.02 12.81
CA CYS A 89 -0.84 -0.96 11.84
C CYS A 89 -1.27 0.34 12.50
N GLN A 90 -2.06 0.25 13.57
CA GLN A 90 -2.48 1.40 14.37
C GLN A 90 -1.28 2.18 14.91
N LYS A 91 -0.26 1.47 15.39
CA LYS A 91 0.97 2.11 15.87
C LYS A 91 1.70 2.84 14.74
N ILE A 92 1.71 2.26 13.55
CA ILE A 92 2.29 2.88 12.36
C ILE A 92 1.55 4.16 11.99
N LEU A 93 0.21 4.11 11.96
CA LEU A 93 -0.60 5.28 11.67
C LEU A 93 -0.33 6.41 12.67
N LYS A 94 -0.32 6.09 13.94
CA LYS A 94 -0.10 7.07 14.99
C LYS A 94 1.27 7.74 14.86
N ARG A 95 2.29 6.97 14.52
CA ARG A 95 3.66 7.48 14.46
C ARG A 95 3.96 8.22 13.15
N TYR A 96 3.48 7.71 12.02
CA TYR A 96 3.87 8.20 10.70
C TYR A 96 2.77 8.96 9.98
N TYR A 97 1.52 8.51 10.06
CA TYR A 97 0.43 9.17 9.36
C TYR A 97 0.17 10.57 9.91
N GLU A 98 0.08 10.71 11.23
CA GLU A 98 -0.17 11.99 11.88
C GLU A 98 1.01 12.95 11.74
N SER A 99 2.25 12.44 11.80
CA SER A 99 3.44 13.26 11.78
C SER A 99 4.01 13.51 10.38
N TYR A 100 3.67 12.69 9.41
CA TYR A 100 4.25 12.76 8.07
C TYR A 100 3.20 12.62 6.97
N TRP A 101 2.54 11.46 6.88
CA TRP A 101 1.61 11.20 5.78
C TRP A 101 0.39 12.11 5.79
N GLY A 102 -0.15 12.41 6.96
CA GLY A 102 -1.32 13.28 7.10
C GLY A 102 -1.04 14.72 6.68
N LYS A 103 0.23 15.10 6.59
CA LYS A 103 0.66 16.44 6.16
C LYS A 103 1.01 16.50 4.69
N LEU A 104 1.05 15.36 4.00
CA LEU A 104 1.36 15.34 2.58
C LEU A 104 0.19 15.90 1.78
N ASP A 105 0.50 16.71 0.79
CA ASP A 105 -0.49 17.24 -0.13
C ASP A 105 -0.56 16.31 -1.33
N TYR A 106 -1.63 15.54 -1.36
CA TYR A 106 -1.81 14.55 -2.42
C TYR A 106 -2.45 15.17 -3.64
#